data_0772c87417ac2c14d95ba9527da17201
#
_entry.id   0772c87417ac2c14d95ba9527da17201
#
_cell.length_a   1.000
_cell.length_b   1.000
_cell.length_c   1.000
_cell.angle_alpha   90.00
_cell.angle_beta   90.00
_cell.angle_gamma   90.00
#
_symmetry.space_group_name_H-M   'P 1'
#
loop_
_entity.id
_entity.type
_entity.pdbx_description
1 polymer ?
#
loop_
_entity_poly.entity_id
_entity_poly.type
_entity_poly.pdbx_seq_one_letter_code
_entity_poly.pdbx_strand_id
1 'polypeptide(L)'
;MGKLTKNQKLALEKIEAGKAYTLKEAAKLVKEITTTKFDASVDIDVRLGVDPRKANQMVRGVVSLPNGTGKQVRVLALCTPDKEAEAKAAGADYVGLDEYIEKSKGGWTDVDVIITMPAIMGKIGALGRVLGPRGLMPNPKSGTVTMDVASAVREVKQGKIDFKVDKYGIVHTSIGKVSFDEQKIVENAREFMATIMKLKPSTAKGTYVKSIYLSTTMSKGVKVDTKSIDEN
;
A
#
# COMPACT_ATOMS: atom_id res chain seq x y z
N MET A 1 -27.86 12.73 -9.45
CA MET A 1 -26.43 13.04 -9.29
C MET A 1 -26.29 14.33 -8.50
N GLY A 2 -25.46 14.35 -7.45
CA GLY A 2 -25.18 15.58 -6.68
C GLY A 2 -24.47 16.63 -7.55
N LYS A 3 -24.62 17.93 -7.21
CA LYS A 3 -23.91 19.01 -7.90
C LYS A 3 -22.40 18.87 -7.67
N LEU A 4 -21.60 18.95 -8.73
CA LEU A 4 -20.14 18.97 -8.65
C LEU A 4 -19.66 20.22 -7.92
N THR A 5 -18.67 20.05 -7.05
CA THR A 5 -18.00 21.19 -6.40
C THR A 5 -17.17 21.99 -7.41
N LYS A 6 -16.79 23.24 -7.07
CA LYS A 6 -15.94 24.06 -7.94
C LYS A 6 -14.63 23.36 -8.30
N ASN A 7 -13.96 22.75 -7.33
CA ASN A 7 -12.70 22.03 -7.54
C ASN A 7 -12.88 20.81 -8.44
N GLN A 8 -13.99 20.07 -8.30
CA GLN A 8 -14.29 18.95 -9.17
C GLN A 8 -14.55 19.37 -10.62
N LYS A 9 -15.16 20.53 -10.84
CA LYS A 9 -15.35 21.08 -12.19
C LYS A 9 -14.02 21.44 -12.83
N LEU A 10 -13.16 22.17 -12.12
CA LEU A 10 -11.81 22.53 -12.59
C LEU A 10 -10.95 21.30 -12.91
N ALA A 11 -11.04 20.26 -12.08
CA ALA A 11 -10.34 19.00 -12.36
C ALA A 11 -10.88 18.30 -13.61
N LEU A 12 -12.21 18.31 -13.84
CA LEU A 12 -12.83 17.71 -15.01
C LEU A 12 -12.54 18.47 -16.31
N GLU A 13 -12.34 19.78 -16.26
CA GLU A 13 -11.93 20.58 -17.42
C GLU A 13 -10.53 20.21 -17.92
N LYS A 14 -9.66 19.76 -17.01
CA LYS A 14 -8.28 19.31 -17.33
C LYS A 14 -8.21 17.84 -17.78
N ILE A 15 -9.22 17.03 -17.45
CA ILE A 15 -9.27 15.61 -17.78
C ILE A 15 -10.17 15.41 -19.00
N GLU A 16 -9.62 14.98 -20.12
CA GLU A 16 -10.40 14.61 -21.30
C GLU A 16 -11.17 13.30 -21.02
N ALA A 17 -12.49 13.36 -21.15
CA ALA A 17 -13.35 12.22 -20.88
C ALA A 17 -13.05 11.05 -21.84
N GLY A 18 -12.78 9.87 -21.27
CA GLY A 18 -12.53 8.65 -22.04
C GLY A 18 -11.09 8.46 -22.52
N LYS A 19 -10.22 9.47 -22.43
CA LYS A 19 -8.81 9.37 -22.79
C LYS A 19 -8.06 8.53 -21.76
N ALA A 20 -7.17 7.67 -22.23
CA ALA A 20 -6.14 7.02 -21.42
C ALA A 20 -4.82 7.78 -21.63
N TYR A 21 -4.19 8.16 -20.56
CA TYR A 21 -2.94 8.93 -20.54
C TYR A 21 -1.75 8.00 -20.37
N THR A 22 -0.60 8.39 -20.87
CA THR A 22 0.65 7.71 -20.53
C THR A 22 0.93 7.84 -19.02
N LEU A 23 1.72 6.95 -18.45
CA LEU A 23 2.02 7.00 -17.01
C LEU A 23 2.68 8.33 -16.60
N LYS A 24 3.56 8.89 -17.45
CA LYS A 24 4.21 10.18 -17.21
C LYS A 24 3.20 11.34 -17.23
N GLU A 25 2.34 11.38 -18.26
CA GLU A 25 1.29 12.41 -18.35
C GLU A 25 0.30 12.31 -17.19
N ALA A 26 -0.09 11.09 -16.81
CA ALA A 26 -1.01 10.87 -15.70
C ALA A 26 -0.40 11.34 -14.37
N ALA A 27 0.88 11.06 -14.11
CA ALA A 27 1.58 11.52 -12.91
C ALA A 27 1.63 13.05 -12.82
N LYS A 28 1.90 13.73 -13.93
CA LYS A 28 1.85 15.18 -14.02
C LYS A 28 0.44 15.73 -13.79
N LEU A 29 -0.54 15.19 -14.53
CA LEU A 29 -1.93 15.64 -14.46
C LEU A 29 -2.54 15.48 -13.07
N VAL A 30 -2.25 14.35 -12.39
CA VAL A 30 -2.72 14.09 -11.02
C VAL A 30 -2.20 15.14 -10.04
N LYS A 31 -0.96 15.60 -10.18
CA LYS A 31 -0.42 16.72 -9.38
C LYS A 31 -1.12 18.04 -9.68
N GLU A 32 -1.37 18.33 -10.95
CA GLU A 32 -2.00 19.59 -11.39
C GLU A 32 -3.48 19.72 -10.99
N ILE A 33 -4.20 18.60 -10.88
CA ILE A 33 -5.62 18.59 -10.47
C ILE A 33 -5.81 18.53 -8.95
N THR A 34 -4.72 18.36 -8.20
CA THR A 34 -4.77 18.29 -6.73
C THR A 34 -5.06 19.69 -6.18
N THR A 35 -6.10 19.80 -5.37
CA THR A 35 -6.57 21.08 -4.78
C THR A 35 -6.44 21.11 -3.26
N THR A 36 -5.88 20.07 -2.66
CA THR A 36 -5.68 19.98 -1.21
C THR A 36 -4.56 20.90 -0.74
N LYS A 37 -4.69 21.42 0.50
CA LYS A 37 -3.67 22.28 1.13
C LYS A 37 -2.62 21.48 1.92
N PHE A 38 -2.78 20.18 2.01
CA PHE A 38 -1.86 19.26 2.66
C PHE A 38 -1.18 18.37 1.62
N ASP A 39 -0.07 17.75 1.98
CA ASP A 39 0.65 16.82 1.10
C ASP A 39 -0.15 15.52 0.93
N ALA A 40 -0.97 15.50 -0.13
CA ALA A 40 -1.89 14.40 -0.42
C ALA A 40 -1.13 13.14 -0.84
N SER A 41 -1.67 11.97 -0.53
CA SER A 41 -1.17 10.71 -1.06
C SER A 41 -1.53 10.58 -2.54
N VAL A 42 -0.62 9.99 -3.31
CA VAL A 42 -0.86 9.54 -4.68
C VAL A 42 -1.16 8.06 -4.62
N ASP A 43 -2.37 7.69 -5.04
CA ASP A 43 -2.87 6.33 -4.98
C ASP A 43 -2.98 5.75 -6.39
N ILE A 44 -2.68 4.46 -6.50
CA ILE A 44 -2.86 3.69 -7.73
C ILE A 44 -3.92 2.61 -7.50
N ASP A 45 -4.90 2.57 -8.40
CA ASP A 45 -5.99 1.63 -8.39
C ASP A 45 -5.90 0.74 -9.63
N VAL A 46 -5.68 -0.56 -9.43
CA VAL A 46 -5.50 -1.53 -10.52
C VAL A 46 -6.63 -2.54 -10.49
N ARG A 47 -7.48 -2.51 -11.50
CA ARG A 47 -8.53 -3.51 -11.69
C ARG A 47 -7.97 -4.73 -12.41
N LEU A 48 -8.03 -5.86 -11.74
CA LEU A 48 -7.56 -7.15 -12.24
C LEU A 48 -8.70 -8.01 -12.80
N GLY A 49 -8.36 -8.89 -13.73
CA GLY A 49 -9.26 -9.88 -14.30
C GLY A 49 -9.28 -11.18 -13.48
N VAL A 50 -9.41 -11.06 -12.14
CA VAL A 50 -9.47 -12.18 -11.21
C VAL A 50 -10.81 -12.24 -10.51
N ASP A 51 -11.20 -13.43 -10.03
CA ASP A 51 -12.36 -13.64 -9.16
C ASP A 51 -11.88 -13.78 -7.70
N PRO A 52 -12.00 -12.73 -6.87
CA PRO A 52 -11.50 -12.74 -5.49
C PRO A 52 -12.25 -13.70 -4.56
N ARG A 53 -13.38 -14.25 -5.00
CA ARG A 53 -14.14 -15.29 -4.26
C ARG A 53 -13.42 -16.64 -4.29
N LYS A 54 -12.55 -16.84 -5.28
CA LYS A 54 -11.77 -18.07 -5.43
C LYS A 54 -10.42 -17.89 -4.73
N ALA A 55 -10.13 -18.76 -3.77
CA ALA A 55 -8.89 -18.69 -3.00
C ALA A 55 -7.62 -18.74 -3.87
N ASN A 56 -7.65 -19.47 -4.99
CA ASN A 56 -6.57 -19.61 -5.96
C ASN A 56 -6.42 -18.42 -6.93
N GLN A 57 -7.35 -17.44 -6.88
CA GLN A 57 -7.28 -16.21 -7.67
C GLN A 57 -7.11 -14.96 -6.78
N MET A 58 -6.96 -15.13 -5.48
CA MET A 58 -6.74 -14.04 -4.56
C MET A 58 -5.29 -13.55 -4.69
N VAL A 59 -5.13 -12.37 -5.28
CA VAL A 59 -3.82 -11.70 -5.40
C VAL A 59 -3.54 -10.94 -4.11
N ARG A 60 -2.42 -11.27 -3.49
CA ARG A 60 -1.88 -10.59 -2.31
C ARG A 60 -0.36 -10.66 -2.37
N GLY A 61 0.30 -9.58 -2.02
CA GLY A 61 1.75 -9.54 -2.01
C GLY A 61 2.29 -8.33 -1.27
N VAL A 62 3.58 -8.18 -1.38
CA VAL A 62 4.33 -7.03 -0.88
C VAL A 62 5.19 -6.48 -2.01
N VAL A 63 5.43 -5.18 -1.97
CA VAL A 63 6.34 -4.50 -2.87
C VAL A 63 7.19 -3.52 -2.08
N SER A 64 8.46 -3.43 -2.40
CA SER A 64 9.36 -2.39 -1.88
C SER A 64 9.46 -1.29 -2.92
N LEU A 65 8.93 -0.12 -2.59
CA LEU A 65 8.97 1.02 -3.50
C LEU A 65 10.35 1.67 -3.47
N PRO A 66 11.00 1.89 -4.62
CA PRO A 66 12.37 2.41 -4.68
C PRO A 66 12.51 3.81 -4.04
N ASN A 67 11.46 4.62 -4.15
CA ASN A 67 11.44 5.97 -3.57
C ASN A 67 10.64 6.06 -2.26
N GLY A 68 10.23 4.92 -1.69
CA GLY A 68 9.35 4.87 -0.52
C GLY A 68 7.96 5.43 -0.77
N THR A 69 7.15 5.54 0.27
CA THR A 69 5.78 6.09 0.21
C THR A 69 5.70 7.56 0.62
N GLY A 70 6.78 8.14 1.17
CA GLY A 70 6.77 9.48 1.77
C GLY A 70 5.99 9.59 3.09
N LYS A 71 5.48 8.47 3.63
CA LYS A 71 4.84 8.40 4.93
C LYS A 71 5.84 7.95 5.98
N GLN A 72 5.91 8.65 7.11
CA GLN A 72 6.62 8.16 8.29
C GLN A 72 5.79 7.07 8.95
N VAL A 73 6.23 5.81 8.79
CA VAL A 73 5.54 4.63 9.32
C VAL A 73 5.99 4.38 10.75
N ARG A 74 5.04 4.31 11.70
CA ARG A 74 5.31 3.93 13.09
C ARG A 74 5.27 2.42 13.20
N VAL A 75 6.41 1.84 13.57
CA VAL A 75 6.60 0.38 13.62
C VAL A 75 6.67 -0.09 15.07
N LEU A 76 5.81 -1.04 15.41
CA LEU A 76 5.88 -1.80 16.66
C LEU A 76 6.53 -3.16 16.38
N ALA A 77 7.65 -3.43 17.03
CA ALA A 77 8.30 -4.73 17.00
C ALA A 77 7.94 -5.54 18.28
N LEU A 78 7.18 -6.61 18.10
CA LEU A 78 6.89 -7.58 19.17
C LEU A 78 7.89 -8.73 19.08
N CYS A 79 8.89 -8.69 19.93
CA CYS A 79 9.99 -9.65 19.93
C CYS A 79 10.38 -10.09 21.35
N THR A 80 11.22 -11.12 21.44
CA THR A 80 11.84 -11.55 22.70
C THR A 80 12.88 -10.53 23.17
N PRO A 81 13.20 -10.46 24.46
CA PRO A 81 14.17 -9.50 25.01
C PRO A 81 15.53 -9.53 24.29
N ASP A 82 15.96 -10.69 23.83
CA ASP A 82 17.23 -10.86 23.10
C ASP A 82 17.26 -10.08 21.77
N LYS A 83 16.11 -9.87 21.14
CA LYS A 83 15.97 -9.18 19.85
C LYS A 83 15.57 -7.71 19.99
N GLU A 84 15.27 -7.23 21.18
CA GLU A 84 14.84 -5.85 21.40
C GLU A 84 15.90 -4.82 21.02
N ALA A 85 17.16 -5.09 21.36
CA ALA A 85 18.28 -4.20 21.05
C ALA A 85 18.45 -4.06 19.52
N GLU A 86 18.37 -5.18 18.79
CA GLU A 86 18.46 -5.22 17.32
C GLU A 86 17.29 -4.45 16.65
N ALA A 87 16.07 -4.65 17.16
CA ALA A 87 14.89 -3.96 16.64
C ALA A 87 14.94 -2.44 16.87
N LYS A 88 15.42 -2.00 18.05
CA LYS A 88 15.64 -0.56 18.35
C LYS A 88 16.71 0.02 17.44
N ALA A 89 17.84 -0.67 17.26
CA ALA A 89 18.91 -0.23 16.37
C ALA A 89 18.46 -0.16 14.89
N ALA A 90 17.50 -1.01 14.49
CA ALA A 90 16.91 -0.96 13.16
C ALA A 90 15.92 0.19 12.94
N GLY A 91 15.55 0.94 13.99
CA GLY A 91 14.67 2.09 13.91
C GLY A 91 13.20 1.81 14.24
N ALA A 92 12.86 0.73 14.94
CA ALA A 92 11.51 0.53 15.44
C ALA A 92 11.14 1.60 16.47
N ASP A 93 9.92 2.17 16.34
CA ASP A 93 9.44 3.23 17.24
C ASP A 93 9.04 2.67 18.60
N TYR A 94 8.49 1.46 18.60
CA TYR A 94 8.07 0.75 19.80
C TYR A 94 8.62 -0.66 19.76
N VAL A 95 9.20 -1.11 20.86
CA VAL A 95 9.78 -2.46 20.99
C VAL A 95 9.45 -3.02 22.35
N GLY A 96 8.95 -4.25 22.41
CA GLY A 96 8.60 -4.95 23.63
C GLY A 96 7.65 -6.10 23.36
N LEU A 97 7.17 -6.77 24.38
CA LEU A 97 6.28 -7.92 24.23
C LEU A 97 4.99 -7.76 25.06
N ASP A 98 5.00 -8.19 26.32
CA ASP A 98 3.78 -8.32 27.12
C ASP A 98 3.14 -6.95 27.42
N GLU A 99 3.94 -5.91 27.62
CA GLU A 99 3.47 -4.53 27.83
C GLU A 99 2.61 -4.04 26.67
N TYR A 100 3.07 -4.22 25.42
CA TYR A 100 2.32 -3.77 24.23
C TYR A 100 1.15 -4.69 23.89
N ILE A 101 1.21 -5.96 24.29
CA ILE A 101 0.07 -6.88 24.20
C ILE A 101 -1.05 -6.39 25.11
N GLU A 102 -0.74 -6.01 26.35
CA GLU A 102 -1.73 -5.48 27.30
C GLU A 102 -2.28 -4.12 26.87
N LYS A 103 -1.43 -3.20 26.43
CA LYS A 103 -1.86 -1.92 25.85
C LYS A 103 -2.79 -2.12 24.66
N SER A 104 -2.47 -3.06 23.76
CA SER A 104 -3.31 -3.37 22.59
C SER A 104 -4.64 -4.02 22.98
N LYS A 105 -4.69 -4.85 24.03
CA LYS A 105 -5.95 -5.34 24.60
C LYS A 105 -6.82 -4.20 25.11
N GLY A 106 -6.21 -3.17 25.70
CA GLY A 106 -6.87 -1.94 26.13
C GLY A 106 -7.33 -1.03 24.99
N GLY A 107 -7.10 -1.40 23.73
CA GLY A 107 -7.51 -0.66 22.55
C GLY A 107 -6.44 0.28 21.97
N TRP A 108 -5.23 0.31 22.52
CA TRP A 108 -4.14 1.10 21.94
C TRP A 108 -3.69 0.50 20.59
N THR A 109 -3.72 1.31 19.57
CA THR A 109 -3.38 0.92 18.18
C THR A 109 -2.72 2.08 17.43
N ASP A 110 -1.95 2.90 18.14
CA ASP A 110 -1.31 4.09 17.59
C ASP A 110 0.00 3.75 16.84
N VAL A 111 -0.08 2.73 16.00
CA VAL A 111 0.99 2.21 15.15
C VAL A 111 0.45 1.93 13.75
N ASP A 112 1.33 1.94 12.76
CA ASP A 112 0.96 1.70 11.37
C ASP A 112 1.29 0.26 10.94
N VAL A 113 2.34 -0.34 11.50
CA VAL A 113 2.76 -1.73 11.19
C VAL A 113 3.21 -2.42 12.46
N ILE A 114 2.82 -3.68 12.60
CA ILE A 114 3.29 -4.57 13.68
C ILE A 114 4.13 -5.68 13.09
N ILE A 115 5.37 -5.79 13.53
CA ILE A 115 6.30 -6.86 13.15
C ILE A 115 6.47 -7.79 14.33
N THR A 116 6.49 -9.09 14.08
CA THR A 116 6.61 -10.09 15.15
C THR A 116 7.38 -11.33 14.74
N MET A 117 7.75 -12.14 15.72
CA MET A 117 8.35 -13.46 15.52
C MET A 117 7.27 -14.55 15.48
N PRO A 118 7.48 -15.65 14.72
CA PRO A 118 6.54 -16.77 14.66
C PRO A 118 6.20 -17.36 16.04
N ALA A 119 7.18 -17.42 16.94
CA ALA A 119 7.01 -17.96 18.30
C ALA A 119 5.99 -17.15 19.14
N ILE A 120 5.81 -15.86 18.84
CA ILE A 120 4.94 -14.94 19.61
C ILE A 120 3.52 -14.90 19.03
N MET A 121 3.32 -15.40 17.80
CA MET A 121 2.01 -15.34 17.11
C MET A 121 0.87 -15.95 17.92
N GLY A 122 1.13 -16.97 18.74
CA GLY A 122 0.13 -17.56 19.62
C GLY A 122 -0.44 -16.56 20.62
N LYS A 123 0.42 -15.71 21.21
CA LYS A 123 -0.01 -14.64 22.13
C LYS A 123 -0.79 -13.53 21.42
N ILE A 124 -0.34 -13.16 20.20
CA ILE A 124 -0.94 -12.10 19.39
C ILE A 124 -2.29 -12.53 18.81
N GLY A 125 -2.51 -13.82 18.58
CA GLY A 125 -3.78 -14.36 18.09
C GLY A 125 -5.00 -13.90 18.91
N ALA A 126 -4.84 -13.75 20.23
CA ALA A 126 -5.88 -13.21 21.10
C ALA A 126 -6.26 -11.75 20.78
N LEU A 127 -5.37 -10.99 20.16
CA LEU A 127 -5.59 -9.59 19.74
C LEU A 127 -6.29 -9.46 18.39
N GLY A 128 -6.57 -10.58 17.71
CA GLY A 128 -7.16 -10.58 16.36
C GLY A 128 -8.46 -9.78 16.23
N ARG A 129 -9.26 -9.71 17.31
CA ARG A 129 -10.50 -8.91 17.35
C ARG A 129 -10.23 -7.40 17.33
N VAL A 130 -9.10 -6.94 17.86
CA VAL A 130 -8.72 -5.52 17.94
C VAL A 130 -7.88 -5.14 16.70
N LEU A 131 -6.87 -5.93 16.36
CA LEU A 131 -5.91 -5.65 15.30
C LEU A 131 -6.45 -5.99 13.90
N GLY A 132 -7.31 -7.03 13.80
CA GLY A 132 -7.85 -7.50 12.52
C GLY A 132 -8.63 -6.45 11.74
N PRO A 133 -9.66 -5.80 12.32
CA PRO A 133 -10.45 -4.77 11.63
C PRO A 133 -9.64 -3.55 11.20
N ARG A 134 -8.49 -3.29 11.88
CA ARG A 134 -7.59 -2.17 11.56
C ARG A 134 -6.49 -2.54 10.58
N GLY A 135 -6.42 -3.78 10.13
CA GLY A 135 -5.38 -4.26 9.21
C GLY A 135 -3.99 -4.40 9.85
N LEU A 136 -3.88 -4.27 11.19
CA LEU A 136 -2.61 -4.30 11.91
C LEU A 136 -2.15 -5.73 12.28
N MET A 137 -2.96 -6.75 11.98
CA MET A 137 -2.63 -8.13 12.32
C MET A 137 -1.43 -8.62 11.51
N PRO A 138 -0.32 -9.01 12.18
CA PRO A 138 0.86 -9.52 11.48
C PRO A 138 0.54 -10.77 10.64
N ASN A 139 1.17 -10.87 9.47
CA ASN A 139 0.93 -11.98 8.55
C ASN A 139 2.24 -12.44 7.90
N PRO A 140 2.53 -13.76 7.86
CA PRO A 140 3.71 -14.28 7.18
C PRO A 140 3.80 -13.90 5.70
N LYS A 141 2.64 -13.82 5.01
CA LYS A 141 2.59 -13.46 3.57
C LYS A 141 2.94 -12.01 3.29
N SER A 142 2.78 -11.11 4.26
CA SER A 142 3.20 -9.70 4.16
C SER A 142 4.62 -9.48 4.73
N GLY A 143 5.32 -10.55 5.14
CA GLY A 143 6.66 -10.46 5.68
C GLY A 143 6.75 -9.76 7.05
N THR A 144 5.61 -9.54 7.71
CA THR A 144 5.53 -8.93 9.05
C THR A 144 5.70 -9.95 10.17
N VAL A 145 5.76 -11.25 9.83
CA VAL A 145 6.10 -12.35 10.75
C VAL A 145 7.40 -12.97 10.27
N THR A 146 8.50 -12.70 10.95
CA THR A 146 9.84 -13.14 10.57
C THR A 146 10.72 -13.39 11.78
N MET A 147 11.76 -14.19 11.60
CA MET A 147 12.82 -14.38 12.61
C MET A 147 13.80 -13.21 12.62
N ASP A 148 14.01 -12.55 11.49
CA ASP A 148 14.85 -11.36 11.35
C ASP A 148 13.99 -10.09 11.44
N VAL A 149 13.74 -9.68 12.67
CA VAL A 149 12.93 -8.48 12.98
C VAL A 149 13.63 -7.21 12.50
N ALA A 150 14.96 -7.14 12.62
CA ALA A 150 15.73 -5.95 12.27
C ALA A 150 15.66 -5.64 10.77
N SER A 151 15.82 -6.66 9.92
CA SER A 151 15.68 -6.49 8.46
C SER A 151 14.27 -6.07 8.08
N ALA A 152 13.25 -6.72 8.65
CA ALA A 152 11.85 -6.37 8.39
C ALA A 152 11.51 -4.92 8.79
N VAL A 153 12.03 -4.44 9.92
CA VAL A 153 11.85 -3.03 10.34
C VAL A 153 12.47 -2.08 9.32
N ARG A 154 13.70 -2.35 8.86
CA ARG A 154 14.37 -1.52 7.84
C ARG A 154 13.59 -1.48 6.53
N GLU A 155 13.14 -2.64 6.04
CA GLU A 155 12.37 -2.74 4.80
C GLU A 155 11.05 -1.95 4.89
N VAL A 156 10.32 -2.06 6.00
CA VAL A 156 9.08 -1.29 6.21
C VAL A 156 9.37 0.21 6.26
N LYS A 157 10.43 0.63 6.94
CA LYS A 157 10.87 2.04 6.98
C LYS A 157 11.33 2.56 5.61
N GLN A 158 11.87 1.68 4.75
CA GLN A 158 12.29 2.01 3.39
C GLN A 158 11.14 2.07 2.38
N GLY A 159 9.90 1.73 2.79
CA GLY A 159 8.73 1.83 1.92
C GLY A 159 8.20 0.51 1.39
N LYS A 160 8.44 -0.59 2.11
CA LYS A 160 7.74 -1.84 1.85
C LYS A 160 6.27 -1.70 2.23
N ILE A 161 5.40 -1.95 1.27
CA ILE A 161 3.95 -1.93 1.43
C ILE A 161 3.36 -3.30 1.12
N ASP A 162 2.29 -3.65 1.81
CA ASP A 162 1.49 -4.82 1.47
C ASP A 162 0.23 -4.39 0.70
N PHE A 163 -0.24 -5.27 -0.17
CA PHE A 163 -1.46 -5.06 -0.92
C PHE A 163 -2.26 -6.35 -1.06
N LYS A 164 -3.55 -6.18 -1.21
CA LYS A 164 -4.49 -7.28 -1.37
C LYS A 164 -5.61 -6.86 -2.31
N VAL A 165 -6.02 -7.79 -3.18
CA VAL A 165 -7.20 -7.58 -4.02
C VAL A 165 -8.47 -7.50 -3.15
N ASP A 166 -9.34 -6.55 -3.46
CA ASP A 166 -10.64 -6.39 -2.83
C ASP A 166 -11.70 -7.36 -3.41
N LYS A 167 -12.93 -7.28 -2.91
CA LYS A 167 -14.05 -8.13 -3.37
C LYS A 167 -14.50 -7.86 -4.82
N TYR A 168 -14.05 -6.76 -5.43
CA TYR A 168 -14.37 -6.38 -6.81
C TYR A 168 -13.23 -6.66 -7.80
N GLY A 169 -12.13 -7.26 -7.31
CA GLY A 169 -10.97 -7.55 -8.13
C GLY A 169 -10.06 -6.34 -8.34
N ILE A 170 -10.09 -5.35 -7.44
CA ILE A 170 -9.28 -4.15 -7.52
C ILE A 170 -8.22 -4.18 -6.42
N VAL A 171 -7.01 -3.74 -6.74
CA VAL A 171 -5.93 -3.48 -5.79
C VAL A 171 -5.80 -1.98 -5.63
N HIS A 172 -5.85 -1.51 -4.39
CA HIS A 172 -5.69 -0.12 -4.00
C HIS A 172 -4.41 0.03 -3.19
N THR A 173 -3.55 0.99 -3.56
CA THR A 173 -2.34 1.25 -2.78
C THR A 173 -1.82 2.68 -3.00
N SER A 174 -1.18 3.23 -1.97
CA SER A 174 -0.51 4.52 -2.06
C SER A 174 0.94 4.31 -2.51
N ILE A 175 1.32 4.99 -3.59
CA ILE A 175 2.66 4.89 -4.21
C ILE A 175 3.54 6.09 -3.96
N GLY A 176 3.04 7.12 -3.27
CA GLY A 176 3.83 8.30 -2.95
C GLY A 176 3.01 9.47 -2.46
N LYS A 177 3.60 10.64 -2.50
CA LYS A 177 3.01 11.92 -2.13
C LYS A 177 3.03 12.90 -3.30
N VAL A 178 2.15 13.90 -3.28
CA VAL A 178 2.11 14.97 -4.29
C VAL A 178 3.41 15.79 -4.29
N SER A 179 4.09 15.87 -3.15
CA SER A 179 5.43 16.48 -3.02
C SER A 179 6.54 15.75 -3.79
N PHE A 180 6.32 14.50 -4.18
CA PHE A 180 7.30 13.74 -4.96
C PHE A 180 7.43 14.30 -6.37
N ASP A 181 8.64 14.16 -6.95
CA ASP A 181 8.83 14.40 -8.37
C ASP A 181 8.02 13.41 -9.21
N GLU A 182 7.62 13.84 -10.40
CA GLU A 182 6.87 13.00 -11.34
C GLU A 182 7.59 11.69 -11.63
N GLN A 183 8.92 11.74 -11.79
CA GLN A 183 9.74 10.55 -12.03
C GLN A 183 9.66 9.53 -10.89
N LYS A 184 9.69 9.98 -9.64
CA LYS A 184 9.57 9.10 -8.46
C LYS A 184 8.22 8.38 -8.41
N ILE A 185 7.15 9.09 -8.78
CA ILE A 185 5.80 8.51 -8.87
C ILE A 185 5.76 7.45 -9.99
N VAL A 186 6.35 7.74 -11.14
CA VAL A 186 6.43 6.81 -12.28
C VAL A 186 7.23 5.57 -11.94
N GLU A 187 8.39 5.70 -11.31
CA GLU A 187 9.24 4.58 -10.88
C GLU A 187 8.53 3.68 -9.88
N ASN A 188 7.89 4.28 -8.86
CA ASN A 188 7.12 3.55 -7.87
C ASN A 188 5.94 2.81 -8.52
N ALA A 189 5.22 3.47 -9.43
CA ALA A 189 4.11 2.85 -10.15
C ALA A 189 4.56 1.66 -11.02
N ARG A 190 5.72 1.78 -11.69
CA ARG A 190 6.29 0.70 -12.51
C ARG A 190 6.68 -0.51 -11.66
N GLU A 191 7.39 -0.29 -10.55
CA GLU A 191 7.80 -1.39 -9.65
C GLU A 191 6.58 -2.10 -9.06
N PHE A 192 5.56 -1.32 -8.68
CA PHE A 192 4.29 -1.87 -8.22
C PHE A 192 3.61 -2.73 -9.30
N MET A 193 3.53 -2.24 -10.53
CA MET A 193 2.91 -2.98 -11.64
C MET A 193 3.72 -4.22 -12.03
N ALA A 194 5.05 -4.14 -12.05
CA ALA A 194 5.92 -5.28 -12.29
C ALA A 194 5.69 -6.39 -11.24
N THR A 195 5.53 -6.01 -9.97
CA THR A 195 5.21 -6.95 -8.89
C THR A 195 3.82 -7.58 -9.08
N ILE A 196 2.80 -6.80 -9.44
CA ILE A 196 1.46 -7.33 -9.75
C ILE A 196 1.52 -8.33 -10.91
N MET A 197 2.26 -8.02 -11.97
CA MET A 197 2.40 -8.92 -13.13
C MET A 197 3.09 -10.23 -12.76
N LYS A 198 4.12 -10.20 -11.91
CA LYS A 198 4.79 -11.42 -11.37
C LYS A 198 3.85 -12.29 -10.53
N LEU A 199 2.89 -11.68 -9.83
CA LEU A 199 1.91 -12.39 -8.97
C LEU A 199 0.67 -12.86 -9.72
N LYS A 200 0.64 -12.81 -11.05
CA LYS A 200 -0.50 -13.28 -11.86
C LYS A 200 -0.78 -14.76 -11.57
N PRO A 201 -1.99 -15.12 -11.09
CA PRO A 201 -2.36 -16.50 -10.87
C PRO A 201 -2.43 -17.26 -12.21
N SER A 202 -1.94 -18.50 -12.25
CA SER A 202 -2.03 -19.38 -13.44
C SER A 202 -3.47 -19.67 -13.86
N THR A 203 -4.41 -19.59 -12.91
CA THR A 203 -5.85 -19.78 -13.14
C THR A 203 -6.57 -18.55 -13.67
N ALA A 204 -5.91 -17.39 -13.75
CA ALA A 204 -6.49 -16.17 -14.31
C ALA A 204 -6.50 -16.25 -15.84
N LYS A 205 -7.69 -16.35 -16.44
CA LYS A 205 -7.92 -16.41 -17.89
C LYS A 205 -8.23 -15.03 -18.45
N GLY A 206 -7.81 -14.79 -19.68
CA GLY A 206 -8.06 -13.52 -20.40
C GLY A 206 -7.16 -12.37 -19.96
N THR A 207 -7.67 -11.14 -20.12
CA THR A 207 -6.92 -9.91 -19.79
C THR A 207 -6.77 -9.78 -18.29
N TYR A 208 -5.51 -9.81 -17.80
CA TYR A 208 -5.21 -9.75 -16.37
C TYR A 208 -5.37 -8.34 -15.81
N VAL A 209 -4.73 -7.34 -16.41
CA VAL A 209 -4.91 -5.93 -16.03
C VAL A 209 -6.00 -5.32 -16.90
N LYS A 210 -7.14 -4.98 -16.32
CA LYS A 210 -8.29 -4.41 -17.04
C LYS A 210 -8.24 -2.90 -17.15
N SER A 211 -7.87 -2.22 -16.08
CA SER A 211 -7.73 -0.77 -16.05
C SER A 211 -6.85 -0.33 -14.89
N ILE A 212 -6.20 0.82 -15.06
CA ILE A 212 -5.34 1.45 -14.08
C ILE A 212 -5.78 2.90 -13.95
N TYR A 213 -5.85 3.39 -12.73
CA TYR A 213 -6.13 4.77 -12.41
C TYR A 213 -5.11 5.29 -11.41
N LEU A 214 -4.68 6.53 -11.61
CA LEU A 214 -3.96 7.31 -10.62
C LEU A 214 -4.89 8.36 -10.06
N SER A 215 -4.84 8.57 -8.75
CA SER A 215 -5.62 9.60 -8.08
C SER A 215 -4.81 10.21 -6.93
N THR A 216 -5.23 11.39 -6.47
CA THR A 216 -4.77 11.92 -5.20
C THR A 216 -5.93 12.04 -4.23
N THR A 217 -5.63 12.17 -2.94
CA THR A 217 -6.65 12.36 -1.92
C THR A 217 -7.61 13.48 -2.33
N MET A 218 -8.90 13.16 -2.41
CA MET A 218 -10.02 14.04 -2.81
C MET A 218 -10.02 14.50 -4.28
N SER A 219 -9.13 14.02 -5.16
CA SER A 219 -9.13 14.34 -6.58
C SER A 219 -9.92 13.33 -7.42
N LYS A 220 -10.04 13.60 -8.71
CA LYS A 220 -10.58 12.65 -9.69
C LYS A 220 -9.49 11.66 -10.11
N GLY A 221 -9.88 10.41 -10.36
CA GLY A 221 -8.98 9.41 -10.93
C GLY A 221 -8.69 9.67 -12.40
N VAL A 222 -7.43 9.63 -12.76
CA VAL A 222 -6.91 9.75 -14.13
C VAL A 222 -6.64 8.35 -14.66
N LYS A 223 -7.24 8.01 -15.80
CA LYS A 223 -7.06 6.70 -16.42
C LYS A 223 -5.68 6.61 -17.09
N VAL A 224 -4.95 5.55 -16.76
CA VAL A 224 -3.63 5.27 -17.35
C VAL A 224 -3.78 4.22 -18.45
N ASP A 225 -3.05 4.40 -19.56
CA ASP A 225 -2.95 3.38 -20.58
C ASP A 225 -2.13 2.20 -20.05
N THR A 226 -2.72 1.02 -20.08
CA THR A 226 -2.09 -0.23 -19.59
C THR A 226 -0.84 -0.60 -20.38
N LYS A 227 -0.69 -0.14 -21.63
CA LYS A 227 0.47 -0.40 -22.47
C LYS A 227 1.65 0.51 -22.13
N SER A 228 1.38 1.74 -21.68
CA SER A 228 2.43 2.74 -21.38
C SER A 228 3.28 2.44 -20.14
N ILE A 229 2.94 1.40 -19.39
CA ILE A 229 3.67 1.01 -18.20
C ILE A 229 5.01 0.35 -18.53
N ASP A 230 5.03 -0.41 -19.63
CA ASP A 230 6.22 -1.12 -20.13
C ASP A 230 7.11 -0.24 -21.03
N GLU A 231 6.63 0.96 -21.40
CA GLU A 231 7.41 1.92 -22.20
C GLU A 231 8.41 2.69 -21.30
N ASN A 232 9.69 2.66 -21.69
CA ASN A 232 10.81 3.34 -21.04
C ASN A 232 10.75 4.87 -21.13
#